data_b3aed4f007307647ba53b1b3fca55777
#
_entry.id   b3aed4f007307647ba53b1b3fca55777
#
_cell.length_a   1.000
_cell.length_b   1.000
_cell.length_c   1.000
_cell.angle_alpha   90.00
_cell.angle_beta   90.00
_cell.angle_gamma   90.00
#
_symmetry.space_group_name_H-M   'P 1'
#
loop_
_entity.id
_entity.type
_entity.pdbx_description
1 polymer ?
#
loop_
_entity_poly.entity_id
_entity_poly.type
_entity_poly.pdbx_seq_one_letter_code
_entity_poly.pdbx_strand_id
1 'polypeptide(L)'
;MTLKDRLMEDLKTSMKNNDTIAKNTIQLVRANILNEEKAKQDTLTDQEVENIIVKEKKKRIEAQAQFEKASRKDLVEKTLKEIAVLDKYLPQLMSEYDLTIAMKEIIEQEQITQKDLGKLIRLTKEKYGNAVDGRMVSNIAKQLLGI
;
A
#
# COMPACT_ATOMS: atom_id res chain seq x y z
N MET A 1 -18.13 -9.25 2.54
CA MET A 1 -17.95 -7.91 3.12
C MET A 1 -16.90 -7.14 2.31
N THR A 2 -17.26 -5.95 1.83
CA THR A 2 -16.34 -5.10 1.06
C THR A 2 -15.36 -4.37 1.98
N LEU A 3 -14.30 -3.79 1.41
CA LEU A 3 -13.39 -2.92 2.18
C LEU A 3 -14.12 -1.72 2.77
N LYS A 4 -15.07 -1.14 2.03
CA LYS A 4 -15.91 -0.04 2.55
C LYS A 4 -16.71 -0.48 3.78
N ASP A 5 -17.26 -1.68 3.76
CA ASP A 5 -18.02 -2.23 4.89
C ASP A 5 -17.11 -2.44 6.10
N ARG A 6 -15.92 -2.98 5.89
CA ARG A 6 -14.92 -3.17 6.95
C ARG A 6 -14.50 -1.85 7.57
N LEU A 7 -14.25 -0.85 6.73
CA LEU A 7 -13.90 0.50 7.21
C LEU A 7 -15.02 1.08 8.08
N MET A 8 -16.28 0.90 7.69
CA MET A 8 -17.42 1.40 8.46
C MET A 8 -17.55 0.68 9.80
N GLU A 9 -17.41 -0.64 9.83
CA GLU A 9 -17.47 -1.40 11.07
C GLU A 9 -16.33 -1.02 12.02
N ASP A 10 -15.11 -0.88 11.48
CA ASP A 10 -13.94 -0.53 12.27
C ASP A 10 -14.03 0.91 12.79
N LEU A 11 -14.66 1.81 12.01
CA LEU A 11 -14.94 3.16 12.48
C LEU A 11 -15.84 3.13 13.72
N LYS A 12 -16.93 2.36 13.67
CA LYS A 12 -17.85 2.21 14.80
C LYS A 12 -17.13 1.63 16.03
N THR A 13 -16.30 0.63 15.82
CA THR A 13 -15.52 -0.01 16.88
C THR A 13 -14.53 0.99 17.49
N SER A 14 -13.83 1.76 16.69
CA SER A 14 -12.88 2.76 17.19
C SER A 14 -13.56 3.87 17.98
N MET A 15 -14.74 4.29 17.56
CA MET A 15 -15.53 5.26 18.31
C MET A 15 -15.98 4.70 19.67
N LYS A 16 -16.42 3.45 19.68
CA LYS A 16 -16.85 2.77 20.92
C LYS A 16 -15.69 2.61 21.90
N ASN A 17 -14.48 2.32 21.39
CA ASN A 17 -13.28 2.10 22.20
C ASN A 17 -12.51 3.38 22.49
N ASN A 18 -12.99 4.53 22.02
CA ASN A 18 -12.30 5.82 22.15
C ASN A 18 -10.90 5.81 21.54
N ASP A 19 -10.72 5.02 20.46
CA ASP A 19 -9.47 4.97 19.71
C ASP A 19 -9.45 6.12 18.68
N THR A 20 -8.99 7.27 19.12
CA THR A 20 -9.01 8.50 18.33
C THR A 20 -8.15 8.39 17.08
N ILE A 21 -7.00 7.74 17.18
CA ILE A 21 -6.09 7.59 16.03
C ILE A 21 -6.74 6.74 14.94
N ALA A 22 -7.28 5.58 15.29
CA ALA A 22 -7.97 4.71 14.34
C ALA A 22 -9.18 5.42 13.74
N LYS A 23 -9.99 6.07 14.58
CA LYS A 23 -11.17 6.81 14.15
C LYS A 23 -10.81 7.87 13.10
N ASN A 24 -9.84 8.72 13.39
CA ASN A 24 -9.45 9.82 12.51
C ASN A 24 -8.84 9.30 11.21
N THR A 25 -8.02 8.26 11.28
CA THR A 25 -7.39 7.66 10.10
C THR A 25 -8.46 7.07 9.16
N ILE A 26 -9.40 6.32 9.71
CA ILE A 26 -10.48 5.71 8.94
C ILE A 26 -11.40 6.78 8.34
N GLN A 27 -11.74 7.81 9.10
CA GLN A 27 -12.57 8.92 8.61
C GLN A 27 -11.93 9.62 7.41
N LEU A 28 -10.62 9.83 7.44
CA LEU A 28 -9.89 10.46 6.33
C LEU A 28 -9.95 9.58 5.08
N VAL A 29 -9.72 8.28 5.21
CA VAL A 29 -9.84 7.33 4.09
C VAL A 29 -11.25 7.37 3.51
N ARG A 30 -12.27 7.33 4.36
CA ARG A 30 -13.67 7.36 3.91
C ARG A 30 -14.02 8.66 3.20
N ALA A 31 -13.50 9.79 3.67
CA ALA A 31 -13.68 11.08 2.98
C ALA A 31 -13.08 11.05 1.57
N ASN A 32 -11.88 10.47 1.43
CA ASN A 32 -11.23 10.33 0.13
C ASN A 32 -12.02 9.41 -0.80
N ILE A 33 -12.59 8.33 -0.27
CA ILE A 33 -13.45 7.43 -1.05
C ILE A 33 -14.68 8.19 -1.57
N LEU A 34 -15.35 8.95 -0.71
CA LEU A 34 -16.52 9.74 -1.10
C LEU A 34 -16.18 10.76 -2.20
N ASN A 35 -15.04 11.43 -2.07
CA ASN A 35 -14.61 12.40 -3.08
C ASN A 35 -14.36 11.74 -4.44
N GLU A 36 -13.70 10.59 -4.46
CA GLU A 36 -13.45 9.86 -5.70
C GLU A 36 -14.73 9.28 -6.29
N GLU A 37 -15.66 8.81 -5.46
CA GLU A 37 -16.96 8.33 -5.93
C GLU A 37 -17.77 9.45 -6.58
N LYS A 38 -17.73 10.64 -6.01
CA LYS A 38 -18.38 11.81 -6.61
C LYS A 38 -17.77 12.18 -7.96
N ALA A 39 -16.44 12.16 -8.07
CA ALA A 39 -15.75 12.47 -9.31
C ALA A 39 -16.04 11.42 -10.40
N LYS A 40 -16.09 10.16 -10.01
CA LYS A 40 -16.36 9.03 -10.92
C LYS A 40 -17.84 8.88 -11.24
N GLN A 41 -18.72 9.41 -10.39
CA GLN A 41 -20.17 9.25 -10.45
C GLN A 41 -20.59 7.77 -10.33
N ASP A 42 -19.86 6.99 -9.56
CA ASP A 42 -20.10 5.57 -9.32
C ASP A 42 -19.41 5.15 -8.03
N THR A 43 -19.75 3.97 -7.53
CA THR A 43 -19.09 3.39 -6.38
C THR A 43 -17.71 2.88 -6.75
N LEU A 44 -16.78 2.92 -5.80
CA LEU A 44 -15.44 2.39 -5.99
C LEU A 44 -15.41 0.87 -5.75
N THR A 45 -14.60 0.17 -6.53
CA THR A 45 -14.30 -1.24 -6.31
C THR A 45 -13.36 -1.39 -5.11
N ASP A 46 -13.24 -2.61 -4.57
CA ASP A 46 -12.27 -2.89 -3.50
C ASP A 46 -10.84 -2.54 -3.91
N GLN A 47 -10.48 -2.80 -5.17
CA GLN A 47 -9.15 -2.44 -5.68
C GLN A 47 -8.92 -0.93 -5.67
N GLU A 48 -9.92 -0.16 -6.04
CA GLU A 48 -9.83 1.30 -6.03
C GLU A 48 -9.73 1.83 -4.59
N VAL A 49 -10.48 1.24 -3.66
CA VAL A 49 -10.41 1.59 -2.23
C VAL A 49 -9.01 1.26 -1.69
N GLU A 50 -8.49 0.08 -2.02
CA GLU A 50 -7.15 -0.34 -1.62
C GLU A 50 -6.09 0.63 -2.11
N ASN A 51 -6.21 1.12 -3.35
CA ASN A 51 -5.28 2.11 -3.91
C ASN A 51 -5.29 3.43 -3.13
N ILE A 52 -6.46 3.86 -2.65
CA ILE A 52 -6.57 5.04 -1.77
C ILE A 52 -5.79 4.81 -0.48
N ILE A 53 -5.96 3.64 0.13
CA ILE A 53 -5.27 3.29 1.38
C ILE A 53 -3.75 3.25 1.18
N VAL A 54 -3.29 2.71 0.06
CA VAL A 54 -1.86 2.69 -0.28
C VAL A 54 -1.30 4.12 -0.37
N LYS A 55 -2.01 5.03 -1.02
CA LYS A 55 -1.59 6.44 -1.12
C LYS A 55 -1.51 7.11 0.26
N GLU A 56 -2.49 6.86 1.10
CA GLU A 56 -2.51 7.39 2.45
C GLU A 56 -1.34 6.85 3.29
N LYS A 57 -1.02 5.57 3.13
CA LYS A 57 0.13 4.97 3.78
C LYS A 57 1.45 5.63 3.32
N LYS A 58 1.61 5.85 2.02
CA LYS A 58 2.81 6.49 1.46
C LYS A 58 3.01 7.90 2.02
N LYS A 59 1.95 8.68 2.11
CA LYS A 59 2.00 10.02 2.69
C LYS A 59 2.51 9.99 4.13
N ARG A 60 2.06 9.00 4.90
CA ARG A 60 2.46 8.86 6.31
C ARG A 60 3.89 8.39 6.46
N ILE A 61 4.37 7.52 5.57
CA ILE A 61 5.78 7.10 5.57
C ILE A 61 6.69 8.30 5.30
N GLU A 62 6.33 9.17 4.35
CA GLU A 62 7.07 10.40 4.06
C GLU A 62 7.05 11.35 5.24
N ALA A 63 5.88 11.53 5.86
CA ALA A 63 5.73 12.37 7.04
C ALA A 63 6.57 11.85 8.22
N GLN A 64 6.58 10.53 8.42
CA GLN A 64 7.39 9.88 9.46
C GLN A 64 8.87 10.23 9.30
N ALA A 65 9.39 10.13 8.09
CA ALA A 65 10.79 10.44 7.82
C ALA A 65 11.11 11.90 8.17
N GLN A 66 10.22 12.84 7.86
CA GLN A 66 10.36 14.25 8.19
C GLN A 66 10.31 14.49 9.70
N PHE A 67 9.40 13.82 10.40
CA PHE A 67 9.29 13.93 11.86
C PHE A 67 10.52 13.36 12.56
N GLU A 68 11.10 12.29 12.03
CA GLU A 68 12.35 11.75 12.56
C GLU A 68 13.51 12.75 12.42
N LYS A 69 13.63 13.40 11.27
CA LYS A 69 14.63 14.46 11.05
C LYS A 69 14.45 15.65 12.00
N ALA A 70 13.19 15.96 12.34
CA ALA A 70 12.86 17.04 13.25
C ALA A 70 12.92 16.64 14.73
N SER A 71 13.29 15.40 15.02
CA SER A 71 13.33 14.82 16.39
C SER A 71 12.00 14.92 17.12
N ARG A 72 10.89 14.83 16.38
CA ARG A 72 9.54 14.87 16.92
C ARG A 72 9.04 13.44 17.16
N LYS A 73 9.52 12.82 18.24
CA LYS A 73 9.19 11.42 18.60
C LYS A 73 7.69 11.20 18.80
N ASP A 74 7.00 12.19 19.34
CA ASP A 74 5.55 12.17 19.56
C ASP A 74 4.79 11.98 18.22
N LEU A 75 5.19 12.72 17.18
CA LEU A 75 4.58 12.64 15.86
C LEU A 75 4.99 11.37 15.13
N VAL A 76 6.21 10.89 15.31
CA VAL A 76 6.66 9.60 14.77
C VAL A 76 5.80 8.47 15.31
N GLU A 77 5.59 8.40 16.62
CA GLU A 77 4.77 7.37 17.26
C GLU A 77 3.32 7.40 16.75
N LYS A 78 2.74 8.60 16.67
CA LYS A 78 1.39 8.78 16.16
C LYS A 78 1.28 8.29 14.72
N THR A 79 2.23 8.67 13.87
CA THR A 79 2.27 8.28 12.46
C THR A 79 2.40 6.77 12.29
N LEU A 80 3.24 6.13 13.09
CA LEU A 80 3.37 4.65 13.09
C LEU A 80 2.06 3.96 13.44
N LYS A 81 1.30 4.49 14.39
CA LYS A 81 -0.02 3.96 14.74
C LYS A 81 -1.03 4.12 13.61
N GLU A 82 -0.99 5.26 12.91
CA GLU A 82 -1.83 5.48 11.73
C GLU A 82 -1.50 4.49 10.61
N ILE A 83 -0.21 4.26 10.36
CA ILE A 83 0.25 3.28 9.36
C ILE A 83 -0.25 1.87 9.73
N ALA A 84 -0.17 1.50 11.01
CA ALA A 84 -0.66 0.19 11.49
C ALA A 84 -2.16 0.02 11.24
N VAL A 85 -2.96 1.08 11.38
CA VAL A 85 -4.38 1.06 11.07
C VAL A 85 -4.60 0.78 9.59
N LEU A 86 -3.87 1.46 8.71
CA LEU A 86 -3.98 1.30 7.26
C LEU A 86 -3.53 -0.08 6.79
N ASP A 87 -2.47 -0.62 7.38
CA ASP A 87 -1.92 -1.93 7.02
C ASP A 87 -2.91 -3.09 7.21
N LYS A 88 -3.88 -2.94 8.10
CA LYS A 88 -4.91 -3.97 8.33
C LYS A 88 -5.77 -4.22 7.08
N TYR A 89 -5.86 -3.26 6.19
CA TYR A 89 -6.69 -3.33 4.98
C TYR A 89 -5.91 -3.71 3.73
N LEU A 90 -4.58 -3.77 3.84
CA LEU A 90 -3.70 -4.05 2.71
C LEU A 90 -3.24 -5.50 2.73
N PRO A 91 -2.96 -6.09 1.55
CA PRO A 91 -2.36 -7.43 1.51
C PRO A 91 -0.99 -7.40 2.16
N GLN A 92 -0.59 -8.53 2.74
CA GLN A 92 0.75 -8.67 3.29
C GLN A 92 1.77 -8.59 2.17
N LEU A 93 2.83 -7.79 2.36
CA LEU A 93 3.89 -7.67 1.37
C LEU A 93 4.68 -8.97 1.25
N MET A 94 5.00 -9.36 0.02
CA MET A 94 5.86 -10.50 -0.25
C MET A 94 7.27 -10.22 0.28
N SER A 95 7.91 -11.26 0.83
CA SER A 95 9.31 -11.19 1.25
C SER A 95 10.23 -11.05 0.02
N GLU A 96 11.45 -10.57 0.25
CA GLU A 96 12.46 -10.49 -0.81
C GLU A 96 12.70 -11.87 -1.45
N TYR A 97 12.76 -12.91 -0.62
CA TYR A 97 12.95 -14.29 -1.09
C TYR A 97 11.82 -14.75 -2.00
N ASP A 98 10.57 -14.61 -1.56
CA ASP A 98 9.41 -15.02 -2.34
C ASP A 98 9.27 -14.21 -3.62
N LEU A 99 9.52 -12.90 -3.55
CA LEU A 99 9.46 -12.03 -4.72
C LEU A 99 10.54 -12.38 -5.74
N THR A 100 11.74 -12.71 -5.28
CA THR A 100 12.84 -13.15 -6.16
C THR A 100 12.44 -14.40 -6.94
N ILE A 101 11.88 -15.41 -6.26
CA ILE A 101 11.40 -16.64 -6.91
C ILE A 101 10.33 -16.33 -7.94
N ALA A 102 9.34 -15.50 -7.56
CA ALA A 102 8.25 -15.12 -8.45
C ALA A 102 8.75 -14.40 -9.71
N MET A 103 9.71 -13.48 -9.55
CA MET A 103 10.27 -12.74 -10.68
C MET A 103 11.13 -13.61 -11.59
N LYS A 104 11.84 -14.60 -11.03
CA LYS A 104 12.58 -15.59 -11.85
C LYS A 104 11.61 -16.37 -12.74
N GLU A 105 10.46 -16.76 -12.22
CA GLU A 105 9.43 -17.44 -13.00
C GLU A 105 8.90 -16.58 -14.14
N ILE A 106 8.69 -15.27 -13.90
CA ILE A 106 8.24 -14.34 -14.92
C ILE A 106 9.31 -14.23 -16.03
N ILE A 107 10.59 -14.14 -15.65
CA ILE A 107 11.69 -14.09 -16.61
C ILE A 107 11.68 -15.32 -17.52
N GLU A 108 11.49 -16.49 -16.96
CA GLU A 108 11.41 -17.74 -17.73
C GLU A 108 10.21 -17.79 -18.65
N GLN A 109 9.02 -17.52 -18.12
CA GLN A 109 7.75 -17.62 -18.86
C GLN A 109 7.66 -16.61 -19.99
N GLU A 110 8.14 -15.39 -19.74
CA GLU A 110 8.04 -14.27 -20.71
C GLU A 110 9.31 -14.07 -21.51
N GLN A 111 10.32 -14.91 -21.31
CA GLN A 111 11.62 -14.84 -22.00
C GLN A 111 12.25 -13.44 -21.90
N ILE A 112 12.30 -12.92 -20.68
CA ILE A 112 12.82 -11.58 -20.37
C ILE A 112 14.32 -11.55 -20.53
N THR A 113 14.83 -10.50 -21.22
CA THR A 113 16.27 -10.24 -21.36
C THR A 113 16.66 -8.96 -20.63
N GLN A 114 17.96 -8.63 -20.62
CA GLN A 114 18.47 -7.41 -19.99
C GLN A 114 17.79 -6.13 -20.53
N LYS A 115 17.34 -6.15 -21.76
CA LYS A 115 16.67 -5.01 -22.41
C LYS A 115 15.24 -4.81 -21.91
N ASP A 116 14.69 -5.80 -21.22
CA ASP A 116 13.27 -5.84 -20.84
C ASP A 116 13.06 -5.49 -19.36
N LEU A 117 13.96 -4.70 -18.76
CA LEU A 117 13.85 -4.31 -17.34
C LEU A 117 12.48 -3.73 -17.01
N GLY A 118 12.03 -2.75 -17.81
CA GLY A 118 10.73 -2.12 -17.59
C GLY A 118 9.56 -3.08 -17.72
N LYS A 119 9.66 -4.02 -18.69
CA LYS A 119 8.63 -5.05 -18.87
C LYS A 119 8.54 -5.98 -17.67
N LEU A 120 9.69 -6.41 -17.13
CA LEU A 120 9.72 -7.26 -15.93
C LEU A 120 9.07 -6.56 -14.73
N ILE A 121 9.42 -5.31 -14.50
CA ILE A 121 8.85 -4.52 -13.40
C ILE A 121 7.33 -4.39 -13.58
N ARG A 122 6.89 -4.04 -14.78
CA ARG A 122 5.46 -3.88 -15.09
C ARG A 122 4.68 -5.18 -14.88
N LEU A 123 5.17 -6.29 -15.42
CA LEU A 123 4.50 -7.59 -15.29
C LEU A 123 4.42 -8.04 -13.83
N THR A 124 5.45 -7.81 -13.05
CA THR A 124 5.46 -8.13 -11.63
C THR A 124 4.40 -7.33 -10.87
N LYS A 125 4.33 -6.03 -11.14
CA LYS A 125 3.34 -5.15 -10.49
C LYS A 125 1.92 -5.50 -10.92
N GLU A 126 1.70 -5.84 -12.18
CA GLU A 126 0.39 -6.27 -12.67
C GLU A 126 -0.08 -7.56 -12.01
N LYS A 127 0.84 -8.52 -11.84
CA LYS A 127 0.49 -9.83 -11.27
C LYS A 127 0.23 -9.79 -9.76
N TYR A 128 1.04 -9.05 -9.02
CA TYR A 128 1.00 -9.05 -7.55
C TYR A 128 0.39 -7.78 -6.93
N GLY A 129 0.22 -6.74 -7.72
CA GLY A 129 -0.44 -5.51 -7.28
C GLY A 129 0.19 -4.91 -6.03
N ASN A 130 -0.61 -4.68 -5.00
CA ASN A 130 -0.16 -4.07 -3.76
C ASN A 130 0.53 -5.04 -2.78
N ALA A 131 0.68 -6.31 -3.17
CA ALA A 131 1.42 -7.30 -2.37
C ALA A 131 2.94 -7.18 -2.53
N VAL A 132 3.43 -6.26 -3.35
CA VAL A 132 4.86 -6.06 -3.58
C VAL A 132 5.26 -4.62 -3.33
N ASP A 133 6.47 -4.43 -2.81
CA ASP A 133 7.09 -3.12 -2.65
C ASP A 133 7.78 -2.73 -3.97
N GLY A 134 7.43 -1.56 -4.52
CA GLY A 134 7.95 -1.11 -5.81
C GLY A 134 9.48 -0.96 -5.85
N ARG A 135 10.11 -0.52 -4.75
CA ARG A 135 11.57 -0.43 -4.66
C ARG A 135 12.20 -1.81 -4.69
N MET A 136 11.63 -2.74 -3.94
CA MET A 136 12.12 -4.11 -3.89
C MET A 136 12.03 -4.77 -5.26
N VAL A 137 10.91 -4.58 -5.97
CA VAL A 137 10.73 -5.07 -7.34
C VAL A 137 11.82 -4.54 -8.25
N SER A 138 12.07 -3.23 -8.21
CA SER A 138 13.08 -2.59 -9.05
C SER A 138 14.49 -3.12 -8.74
N ASN A 139 14.84 -3.24 -7.47
CA ASN A 139 16.17 -3.73 -7.04
C ASN A 139 16.39 -5.19 -7.45
N ILE A 140 15.41 -6.05 -7.22
CA ILE A 140 15.47 -7.46 -7.60
C ILE A 140 15.58 -7.61 -9.13
N ALA A 141 14.76 -6.84 -9.87
CA ALA A 141 14.79 -6.87 -11.33
C ALA A 141 16.20 -6.56 -11.86
N LYS A 142 16.84 -5.53 -11.34
CA LYS A 142 18.20 -5.15 -11.73
C LYS A 142 19.21 -6.25 -11.39
N GLN A 143 19.12 -6.85 -10.21
CA GLN A 143 19.99 -7.94 -9.80
C GLN A 143 19.83 -9.15 -10.71
N LEU A 144 18.61 -9.57 -10.98
CA LEU A 144 18.32 -10.75 -11.80
C LEU A 144 18.75 -10.58 -13.26
N LEU A 145 18.69 -9.36 -13.79
CA LEU A 145 19.08 -9.07 -15.16
C LEU A 145 20.55 -8.65 -15.28
N GLY A 146 21.26 -8.53 -14.16
CA GLY A 146 22.69 -8.19 -14.15
C GLY A 146 23.01 -6.76 -14.55
N ILE A 147 22.13 -5.85 -14.19
CA ILE A 147 22.28 -4.43 -14.55
C ILE A 147 22.80 -3.60 -13.38
#